data_9980712787ce537371262ae8a3afab15
#
_entry.id   9980712787ce537371262ae8a3afab15
#
_cell.length_a   1.000
_cell.length_b   1.000
_cell.length_c   1.000
_cell.angle_alpha   90.00
_cell.angle_beta   90.00
_cell.angle_gamma   90.00
#
_symmetry.space_group_name_H-M   'P 1'
#
loop_
_entity.id
_entity.type
_entity.pdbx_description
1 polymer ?
#
loop_
_entity_poly.entity_id
_entity_poly.type
_entity_poly.pdbx_seq_one_letter_code
_entity_poly.pdbx_strand_id
1 'polypeptide(L)'
;MRSRNFHNNAKITSYNFASYLTGLIEGDGTIVIPKRLRSEKGKLYYPSIQIAFTAKDLPLALIIQKALSQGSISKKKGVSAYVLTINNLSGIIKVVNLINGLMRTPKISDLIELIMWLNHKYPEFNI
;
A
#
# COMPACT_ATOMS: atom_id res chain seq x y z
N MET A 1 16.13 -11.15 -2.20
CA MET A 1 15.52 -11.90 -1.11
C MET A 1 14.53 -12.91 -1.65
N ARG A 2 14.50 -14.06 -1.07
CA ARG A 2 13.58 -15.07 -1.54
C ARG A 2 12.31 -15.06 -0.70
N SER A 3 11.18 -14.96 -1.37
CA SER A 3 9.89 -14.87 -0.71
C SER A 3 9.61 -16.09 0.18
N ARG A 4 10.22 -17.23 -0.11
CA ARG A 4 10.01 -18.42 0.71
C ARG A 4 10.40 -18.21 2.17
N ASN A 5 11.40 -17.36 2.46
CA ASN A 5 11.77 -17.06 3.83
C ASN A 5 10.63 -16.36 4.55
N PHE A 6 9.92 -15.49 3.84
CA PHE A 6 8.75 -14.82 4.36
C PHE A 6 7.64 -15.83 4.65
N HIS A 7 7.39 -16.74 3.69
CA HIS A 7 6.32 -17.73 3.81
C HIS A 7 6.59 -18.75 4.91
N ASN A 8 7.84 -19.17 5.06
CA ASN A 8 8.20 -20.25 6.00
C ASN A 8 8.43 -19.75 7.40
N ASN A 9 8.51 -18.45 7.58
CA ASN A 9 8.72 -17.89 8.90
C ASN A 9 7.39 -17.71 9.59
N ALA A 10 7.11 -18.60 10.55
CA ALA A 10 5.85 -18.57 11.27
C ALA A 10 5.69 -17.31 12.11
N LYS A 11 6.80 -16.62 12.41
CA LYS A 11 6.77 -15.40 13.23
C LYS A 11 7.22 -14.21 12.42
N ILE A 12 6.32 -13.63 11.68
CA ILE A 12 6.59 -12.39 10.96
C ILE A 12 6.36 -11.25 11.93
N THR A 13 7.45 -10.62 12.36
CA THR A 13 7.35 -9.47 13.24
C THR A 13 6.81 -8.28 12.48
N SER A 14 6.26 -7.32 13.20
CA SER A 14 5.78 -6.08 12.58
C SER A 14 6.90 -5.37 11.80
N TYR A 15 8.12 -5.39 12.35
CA TYR A 15 9.24 -4.75 11.67
C TYR A 15 9.60 -5.47 10.36
N ASN A 16 9.64 -6.80 10.38
CA ASN A 16 9.95 -7.58 9.18
C ASN A 16 8.89 -7.38 8.11
N PHE A 17 7.63 -7.37 8.50
CA PHE A 17 6.55 -7.13 7.56
C PHE A 17 6.63 -5.72 7.01
N ALA A 18 6.87 -4.72 7.85
CA ALA A 18 6.96 -3.34 7.42
C ALA A 18 8.09 -3.14 6.42
N SER A 19 9.26 -3.74 6.68
CA SER A 19 10.39 -3.65 5.74
C SER A 19 10.09 -4.32 4.42
N TYR A 20 9.44 -5.47 4.46
CA TYR A 20 9.08 -6.20 3.26
C TYR A 20 8.06 -5.43 2.43
N LEU A 21 7.03 -4.91 3.09
CA LEU A 21 6.00 -4.11 2.44
C LEU A 21 6.60 -2.85 1.82
N THR A 22 7.52 -2.20 2.52
CA THR A 22 8.21 -1.02 2.00
C THR A 22 8.92 -1.36 0.70
N GLY A 23 9.65 -2.48 0.67
CA GLY A 23 10.35 -2.92 -0.54
C GLY A 23 9.42 -3.17 -1.70
N LEU A 24 8.26 -3.78 -1.44
CA LEU A 24 7.27 -4.02 -2.47
C LEU A 24 6.72 -2.72 -3.04
N ILE A 25 6.42 -1.77 -2.17
CA ILE A 25 5.89 -0.48 -2.61
C ILE A 25 6.95 0.29 -3.40
N GLU A 26 8.19 0.26 -2.95
CA GLU A 26 9.28 0.93 -3.67
C GLU A 26 9.53 0.32 -5.05
N GLY A 27 9.41 -0.99 -5.16
CA GLY A 27 9.65 -1.68 -6.43
C GLY A 27 8.46 -1.66 -7.37
N ASP A 28 7.30 -2.02 -6.88
CA ASP A 28 6.13 -2.29 -7.71
C ASP A 28 4.88 -1.54 -7.28
N GLY A 29 5.01 -0.61 -6.35
CA GLY A 29 3.87 0.12 -5.84
C GLY A 29 3.66 1.47 -6.51
N THR A 30 2.45 1.98 -6.37
CA THR A 30 2.07 3.31 -6.82
C THR A 30 1.23 3.95 -5.73
N ILE A 31 1.57 5.18 -5.37
CA ILE A 31 0.80 5.97 -4.42
C ILE A 31 0.06 7.03 -5.22
N VAL A 32 -1.27 6.97 -5.17
CA VAL A 32 -2.12 7.91 -5.90
C VAL A 32 -2.77 8.85 -4.91
N ILE A 33 -2.56 10.16 -5.11
CA ILE A 33 -3.08 11.19 -4.23
C ILE A 33 -4.06 12.05 -5.02
N PRO A 34 -5.30 12.22 -4.52
CA PRO A 34 -6.29 13.01 -5.25
C PRO A 34 -5.87 14.48 -5.32
N LYS A 35 -6.05 15.07 -6.50
CA LYS A 35 -5.82 16.51 -6.68
C LYS A 35 -7.05 17.32 -6.35
N ARG A 36 -8.21 16.67 -6.32
CA ARG A 36 -9.48 17.29 -5.99
C ARG A 36 -10.09 16.62 -4.78
N LEU A 37 -10.85 17.36 -4.02
CA LEU A 37 -11.57 16.80 -2.89
C LEU A 37 -12.73 15.92 -3.33
N ARG A 38 -13.47 16.37 -4.34
CA ARG A 38 -14.66 15.67 -4.84
C ARG A 38 -14.70 15.63 -6.35
N SER A 39 -15.37 14.60 -6.89
CA SER A 39 -15.68 14.54 -8.30
C SER A 39 -16.76 15.57 -8.65
N GLU A 40 -17.01 15.75 -9.94
CA GLU A 40 -18.10 16.63 -10.40
C GLU A 40 -19.46 16.20 -9.84
N LYS A 41 -19.62 14.91 -9.58
CA LYS A 41 -20.86 14.34 -9.00
C LYS A 41 -20.89 14.39 -7.49
N GLY A 42 -19.93 15.07 -6.85
CA GLY A 42 -19.89 15.20 -5.41
C GLY A 42 -19.29 14.03 -4.66
N LYS A 43 -18.79 13.01 -5.36
CA LYS A 43 -18.17 11.86 -4.72
C LYS A 43 -16.81 12.23 -4.16
N LEU A 44 -16.55 11.87 -2.90
CA LEU A 44 -15.26 12.10 -2.27
C LEU A 44 -14.17 11.26 -2.92
N TYR A 45 -13.03 11.88 -3.19
CA TYR A 45 -11.84 11.18 -3.62
C TYR A 45 -10.97 10.83 -2.41
N TYR A 46 -10.41 9.65 -2.43
CA TYR A 46 -9.48 9.20 -1.42
C TYR A 46 -8.18 8.76 -2.09
N PRO A 47 -7.05 8.84 -1.38
CA PRO A 47 -5.81 8.30 -1.91
C PRO A 47 -5.89 6.78 -2.03
N SER A 48 -5.01 6.22 -2.83
CA SER A 48 -4.89 4.76 -2.92
C SER A 48 -3.43 4.35 -3.00
N ILE A 49 -3.14 3.18 -2.50
CA ILE A 49 -1.84 2.53 -2.63
C ILE A 49 -2.08 1.25 -3.40
N GLN A 50 -1.36 1.07 -4.50
CA GLN A 50 -1.53 -0.08 -5.38
C GLN A 50 -0.20 -0.80 -5.53
N ILE A 51 -0.22 -2.13 -5.43
CA ILE A 51 0.97 -2.95 -5.61
C ILE A 51 0.68 -4.00 -6.66
N ALA A 52 1.50 -4.04 -7.70
CA ALA A 52 1.33 -4.99 -8.79
C ALA A 52 2.07 -6.30 -8.50
N PHE A 53 1.44 -7.41 -8.85
CA PHE A 53 2.01 -8.75 -8.71
C PHE A 53 1.84 -9.51 -10.02
N THR A 54 2.85 -10.29 -10.41
CA THR A 54 2.67 -11.22 -11.51
C THR A 54 1.68 -12.31 -11.10
N ALA A 55 1.10 -13.02 -12.08
CA ALA A 55 0.09 -14.04 -11.77
C ALA A 55 0.62 -15.12 -10.83
N LYS A 56 1.89 -15.50 -10.97
CA LYS A 56 2.47 -16.55 -10.13
C LYS A 56 2.69 -16.08 -8.69
N ASP A 57 2.70 -14.78 -8.45
CA ASP A 57 2.88 -14.21 -7.12
C ASP A 57 1.54 -13.87 -6.45
N LEU A 58 0.43 -14.32 -7.00
CA LEU A 58 -0.88 -14.14 -6.38
C LEU A 58 -0.92 -14.66 -4.93
N PRO A 59 -0.33 -15.82 -4.60
CA PRO A 59 -0.33 -16.26 -3.21
C PRO A 59 0.33 -15.24 -2.26
N LEU A 60 1.38 -14.57 -2.72
CA LEU A 60 2.03 -13.53 -1.93
C LEU A 60 1.10 -12.34 -1.72
N ALA A 61 0.39 -11.92 -2.77
CA ALA A 61 -0.57 -10.82 -2.65
C ALA A 61 -1.65 -11.15 -1.62
N LEU A 62 -2.12 -12.39 -1.61
CA LEU A 62 -3.13 -12.84 -0.65
C LEU A 62 -2.59 -12.82 0.79
N ILE A 63 -1.33 -13.19 0.98
CA ILE A 63 -0.71 -13.16 2.30
C ILE A 63 -0.63 -11.72 2.81
N ILE A 64 -0.23 -10.80 1.95
CA ILE A 64 -0.11 -9.39 2.33
C ILE A 64 -1.49 -8.80 2.63
N GLN A 65 -2.49 -9.10 1.80
CA GLN A 65 -3.85 -8.65 2.05
C GLN A 65 -4.34 -9.13 3.42
N LYS A 66 -4.10 -10.39 3.73
CA LYS A 66 -4.51 -10.97 5.01
C LYS A 66 -3.76 -10.32 6.17
N ALA A 67 -2.46 -10.10 6.02
CA ALA A 67 -1.66 -9.49 7.08
C ALA A 67 -2.11 -8.05 7.36
N LEU A 68 -2.50 -7.32 6.32
CA LEU A 68 -3.02 -5.96 6.47
C LEU A 68 -4.47 -5.95 6.92
N SER A 69 -5.21 -7.03 6.69
CA SER A 69 -6.66 -7.09 6.89
C SER A 69 -7.39 -6.02 6.10
N GLN A 70 -6.80 -5.56 5.02
CA GLN A 70 -7.31 -4.47 4.19
C GLN A 70 -6.94 -4.69 2.74
N GLY A 71 -7.70 -4.07 1.86
CA GLY A 71 -7.37 -4.06 0.45
C GLY A 71 -8.16 -5.06 -0.36
N SER A 72 -8.17 -4.84 -1.66
CA SER A 72 -8.82 -5.72 -2.62
C SER A 72 -7.83 -6.13 -3.70
N ILE A 73 -7.97 -7.35 -4.19
CA ILE A 73 -7.12 -7.86 -5.26
C ILE A 73 -7.96 -8.01 -6.51
N SER A 74 -7.50 -7.42 -7.61
CA SER A 74 -8.17 -7.53 -8.89
C SER A 74 -7.18 -7.99 -9.96
N LYS A 75 -7.70 -8.73 -10.94
CA LYS A 75 -6.88 -9.13 -12.07
C LYS A 75 -6.76 -7.98 -13.04
N LYS A 76 -5.53 -7.69 -13.46
CA LYS A 76 -5.29 -6.64 -14.43
C LYS A 76 -5.68 -7.14 -15.82
N LYS A 77 -6.48 -6.34 -16.51
CA LYS A 77 -7.04 -6.71 -17.80
C LYS A 77 -5.94 -6.80 -18.86
N GLY A 78 -5.95 -7.88 -19.63
CA GLY A 78 -5.05 -8.02 -20.78
C GLY A 78 -3.66 -8.53 -20.46
N VAL A 79 -3.32 -8.73 -19.19
CA VAL A 79 -2.00 -9.24 -18.79
C VAL A 79 -2.13 -10.23 -17.65
N SER A 80 -1.10 -11.04 -17.45
CA SER A 80 -1.07 -12.00 -16.34
C SER A 80 -0.55 -11.30 -15.09
N ALA A 81 -1.37 -10.45 -14.52
CA ALA A 81 -0.98 -9.68 -13.35
C ALA A 81 -2.18 -9.39 -12.47
N TYR A 82 -1.90 -9.17 -11.19
CA TYR A 82 -2.89 -8.78 -10.20
C TYR A 82 -2.45 -7.50 -9.52
N VAL A 83 -3.42 -6.74 -9.03
CA VAL A 83 -3.14 -5.50 -8.32
C VAL A 83 -3.84 -5.56 -6.97
N LEU A 84 -3.06 -5.38 -5.90
CA LEU A 84 -3.60 -5.19 -4.56
C LEU A 84 -3.81 -3.69 -4.38
N THR A 85 -5.04 -3.29 -4.12
CA THR A 85 -5.40 -1.89 -3.96
C THR A 85 -5.88 -1.62 -2.55
N ILE A 86 -5.29 -0.63 -1.90
CA ILE A 86 -5.70 -0.16 -0.59
C ILE A 86 -6.19 1.26 -0.78
N ASN A 87 -7.50 1.46 -0.64
CA ASN A 87 -8.12 2.77 -0.91
C ASN A 87 -9.11 3.21 0.15
N ASN A 88 -9.19 2.52 1.27
CA ASN A 88 -9.99 2.98 2.39
C ASN A 88 -9.08 3.66 3.42
N LEU A 89 -9.64 4.59 4.16
CA LEU A 89 -8.85 5.43 5.05
C LEU A 89 -8.07 4.61 6.09
N SER A 90 -8.73 3.66 6.74
CA SER A 90 -8.05 2.87 7.78
C SER A 90 -6.91 2.04 7.20
N GLY A 91 -7.07 1.51 6.00
CA GLY A 91 -6.01 0.76 5.34
C GLY A 91 -4.84 1.64 4.94
N ILE A 92 -5.12 2.82 4.42
CA ILE A 92 -4.08 3.79 4.05
C ILE A 92 -3.27 4.19 5.29
N ILE A 93 -3.95 4.52 6.37
CA ILE A 93 -3.26 4.93 7.60
C ILE A 93 -2.42 3.78 8.15
N LYS A 94 -2.95 2.56 8.10
CA LYS A 94 -2.21 1.38 8.56
C LYS A 94 -0.92 1.19 7.76
N VAL A 95 -1.00 1.28 6.44
CA VAL A 95 0.19 1.14 5.60
C VAL A 95 1.17 2.26 5.86
N VAL A 96 0.70 3.50 5.92
CA VAL A 96 1.58 4.65 6.17
C VAL A 96 2.33 4.48 7.49
N ASN A 97 1.63 4.07 8.55
CA ASN A 97 2.28 3.86 9.84
C ASN A 97 3.33 2.75 9.79
N LEU A 98 3.09 1.72 8.97
CA LEU A 98 4.04 0.62 8.83
C LEU A 98 5.31 1.04 8.09
N ILE A 99 5.18 1.83 7.03
CA ILE A 99 6.31 2.11 6.14
C ILE A 99 6.97 3.46 6.41
N ASN A 100 6.37 4.31 7.24
CA ASN A 100 6.91 5.63 7.53
C ASN A 100 8.30 5.50 8.16
N GLY A 101 9.26 6.18 7.56
CA GLY A 101 10.65 6.14 8.00
C GLY A 101 11.49 5.03 7.38
N LEU A 102 10.87 4.13 6.60
CA LEU A 102 11.60 3.01 6.00
C LEU A 102 11.90 3.19 4.51
N MET A 103 11.21 4.10 3.84
CA MET A 103 11.42 4.31 2.40
C MET A 103 12.75 4.99 2.12
N ARG A 104 13.42 4.54 1.07
CA ARG A 104 14.77 5.00 0.70
C ARG A 104 14.85 5.54 -0.73
N THR A 105 13.90 5.19 -1.58
CA THR A 105 13.93 5.59 -2.99
C THR A 105 13.26 6.94 -3.18
N PRO A 106 13.33 7.53 -4.39
CA PRO A 106 12.59 8.76 -4.67
C PRO A 106 11.09 8.68 -4.43
N LYS A 107 10.52 7.48 -4.34
CA LYS A 107 9.10 7.32 -3.97
C LYS A 107 8.78 7.87 -2.59
N ILE A 108 9.79 8.16 -1.78
CA ILE A 108 9.56 8.79 -0.49
C ILE A 108 8.85 10.13 -0.64
N SER A 109 9.05 10.84 -1.75
CA SER A 109 8.34 12.10 -1.96
C SER A 109 6.84 11.89 -2.09
N ASP A 110 6.41 10.78 -2.71
CA ASP A 110 5.00 10.44 -2.80
C ASP A 110 4.43 10.10 -1.42
N LEU A 111 5.19 9.40 -0.61
CA LEU A 111 4.77 9.08 0.75
C LEU A 111 4.61 10.35 1.59
N ILE A 112 5.57 11.26 1.49
CA ILE A 112 5.51 12.54 2.21
C ILE A 112 4.27 13.33 1.78
N GLU A 113 3.98 13.37 0.48
CA GLU A 113 2.82 14.05 -0.04
C GLU A 113 1.53 13.41 0.48
N LEU A 114 1.48 12.09 0.55
CA LEU A 114 0.36 11.37 1.12
C LEU A 114 0.16 11.70 2.60
N ILE A 115 1.25 11.73 3.36
CA ILE A 115 1.19 12.07 4.79
C ILE A 115 0.69 13.49 4.97
N MET A 116 1.16 14.43 4.15
CA MET A 116 0.68 15.81 4.20
C MET A 116 -0.81 15.90 3.89
N TRP A 117 -1.24 15.15 2.89
CA TRP A 117 -2.67 15.10 2.55
C TRP A 117 -3.49 14.58 3.72
N LEU A 118 -3.04 13.51 4.35
CA LEU A 118 -3.74 12.91 5.49
C LEU A 118 -3.79 13.85 6.69
N ASN A 119 -2.67 14.50 7.00
CA ASN A 119 -2.61 15.41 8.15
C ASN A 119 -3.47 16.65 7.92
N HIS A 120 -3.54 17.13 6.69
CA HIS A 120 -4.39 18.27 6.36
C HIS A 120 -5.87 17.92 6.46
N LYS A 121 -6.23 16.74 5.96
CA LYS A 121 -7.62 16.29 5.92
C LYS A 121 -8.08 15.75 7.27
N TYR A 122 -7.22 15.07 7.98
CA TYR A 122 -7.53 14.37 9.22
C TYR A 122 -6.43 14.65 10.26
N PRO A 123 -6.36 15.89 10.78
CA PRO A 123 -5.29 16.25 11.71
C PRO A 123 -5.28 15.44 13.00
N GLU A 124 -6.40 14.82 13.33
CA GLU A 124 -6.49 14.00 14.54
C GLU A 124 -5.57 12.78 14.50
N PHE A 125 -5.18 12.31 13.31
CA PHE A 125 -4.26 11.16 13.22
C PHE A 125 -2.81 11.54 13.44
N ASN A 126 -2.44 12.76 13.16
CA ASN A 126 -1.11 13.31 13.44
C ASN A 126 0.04 12.36 13.04
N ILE A 127 0.04 11.98 11.80
CA ILE A 127 1.06 11.06 11.27
C ILE A 127 2.40 11.77 11.07
#